data_38bad4c15fb958f71387bceb9ec1e6b7
#
_entry.id   38bad4c15fb958f71387bceb9ec1e6b7
#
_cell.length_a   1.000
_cell.length_b   1.000
_cell.length_c   1.000
_cell.angle_alpha   90.00
_cell.angle_beta   90.00
_cell.angle_gamma   90.00
#
_symmetry.space_group_name_H-M   'P 1'
#
loop_
_entity.id
_entity.type
_entity.pdbx_description
1 polymer ?
#
loop_
_entity_poly.entity_id
_entity_poly.type
_entity_poly.pdbx_seq_one_letter_code
_entity_poly.pdbx_strand_id
1 'polypeptide(L)'
;MLVNNGGGLPQGDTDNPELIAQPRGGTPSVIDTQKELEAAARALSAGSSPIALDVERAQGFRYGSDPYLVQIRREDAGTFLIDTHALPDLSVLQPGVEDVWLLHDCLQDLPNLRQVGLRPSALFDTEIAARLIGLERFGLAAVAEQVLGLGLVKDHQASDWSVRPLPKEWLRYAAL
;
A
#
# COMPACT_ATOMS: atom_id res chain seq x y z
N MET A 1 25.30 22.05 -25.44
CA MET A 1 25.54 20.62 -25.64
C MET A 1 25.05 19.89 -24.39
N LEU A 2 23.75 19.52 -24.36
CA LEU A 2 23.13 18.86 -23.23
C LEU A 2 23.42 17.36 -23.37
N VAL A 3 24.17 16.82 -22.44
CA VAL A 3 24.48 15.37 -22.34
C VAL A 3 23.23 14.68 -21.84
N ASN A 4 22.59 13.95 -22.72
CA ASN A 4 21.44 13.09 -22.41
C ASN A 4 21.95 11.84 -21.69
N ASN A 5 22.03 11.87 -20.36
CA ASN A 5 22.23 10.68 -19.55
C ASN A 5 20.91 9.93 -19.49
N GLY A 6 20.70 9.05 -20.46
CA GLY A 6 19.59 8.11 -20.49
C GLY A 6 19.69 7.07 -19.37
N GLY A 7 19.29 7.44 -18.16
CA GLY A 7 18.93 6.51 -17.10
C GLY A 7 17.52 5.99 -17.39
N GLY A 8 17.39 5.09 -18.36
CA GLY A 8 16.16 4.33 -18.56
C GLY A 8 15.91 3.51 -17.29
N LEU A 9 14.70 3.65 -16.73
CA LEU A 9 14.20 2.71 -15.73
C LEU A 9 14.37 1.29 -16.29
N PRO A 10 14.73 0.29 -15.46
CA PRO A 10 14.73 -1.09 -15.90
C PRO A 10 13.33 -1.43 -16.41
N GLN A 11 13.18 -1.51 -17.71
CA GLN A 11 11.95 -1.97 -18.34
C GLN A 11 11.94 -3.49 -18.13
N GLY A 12 11.02 -3.96 -17.28
CA GLY A 12 10.72 -5.39 -17.22
C GLY A 12 10.22 -5.89 -18.58
N ASP A 13 10.28 -7.19 -18.79
CA ASP A 13 9.71 -7.82 -19.97
C ASP A 13 8.18 -7.69 -19.89
N THR A 14 7.61 -6.70 -20.58
CA THR A 14 6.17 -6.45 -20.60
C THR A 14 5.39 -7.47 -21.43
N ASP A 15 6.06 -8.22 -22.29
CA ASP A 15 5.45 -9.27 -23.12
C ASP A 15 5.24 -10.57 -22.32
N ASN A 16 6.00 -10.76 -21.23
CA ASN A 16 5.86 -11.90 -20.32
C ASN A 16 6.13 -11.45 -18.87
N PRO A 17 5.16 -10.76 -18.21
CA PRO A 17 5.36 -10.22 -16.88
C PRO A 17 5.59 -11.31 -15.84
N GLU A 18 6.58 -11.12 -14.96
CA GLU A 18 6.82 -12.00 -13.82
C GLU A 18 5.62 -11.93 -12.86
N LEU A 19 4.91 -13.05 -12.69
CA LEU A 19 3.76 -13.10 -11.79
C LEU A 19 4.21 -13.09 -10.32
N ILE A 20 3.84 -12.02 -9.61
CA ILE A 20 4.07 -11.90 -8.16
C ILE A 20 2.84 -12.43 -7.43
N ALA A 21 3.00 -13.59 -6.81
CA ALA A 21 1.98 -14.25 -6.00
C ALA A 21 2.28 -14.22 -4.49
N GLN A 22 3.46 -13.74 -4.10
CA GLN A 22 3.88 -13.66 -2.71
C GLN A 22 4.70 -12.39 -2.45
N PRO A 23 4.50 -11.72 -1.31
CA PRO A 23 5.26 -10.54 -0.95
C PRO A 23 6.73 -10.89 -0.70
N ARG A 24 7.64 -10.00 -1.11
CA ARG A 24 9.07 -10.12 -0.78
C ARG A 24 9.22 -10.06 0.74
N GLY A 25 9.84 -11.08 1.33
CA GLY A 25 10.00 -11.19 2.79
C GLY A 25 8.88 -11.95 3.50
N GLY A 26 7.91 -12.49 2.77
CA GLY A 26 6.76 -13.24 3.30
C GLY A 26 5.62 -12.36 3.77
N THR A 27 4.51 -12.99 4.18
CA THR A 27 3.32 -12.28 4.69
C THR A 27 3.55 -11.94 6.17
N PRO A 28 3.52 -10.64 6.56
CA PRO A 28 3.66 -10.26 7.96
C PRO A 28 2.43 -10.70 8.78
N SER A 29 2.62 -10.84 10.09
CA SER A 29 1.50 -10.99 11.01
C SER A 29 0.67 -9.72 11.08
N VAL A 30 -0.63 -9.86 11.35
CA VAL A 30 -1.50 -8.72 11.58
C VAL A 30 -1.16 -8.09 12.94
N ILE A 31 -1.09 -6.78 12.96
CA ILE A 31 -0.97 -5.96 14.16
C ILE A 31 -2.38 -5.67 14.66
N ASP A 32 -2.73 -6.22 15.81
CA ASP A 32 -4.04 -6.05 16.45
C ASP A 32 -3.92 -5.63 17.92
N THR A 33 -2.69 -5.40 18.42
CA THR A 33 -2.43 -4.94 19.78
C THR A 33 -1.71 -3.59 19.81
N GLN A 34 -1.98 -2.79 20.83
CA GLN A 34 -1.32 -1.48 21.03
C GLN A 34 0.20 -1.61 21.14
N LYS A 35 0.69 -2.67 21.77
CA LYS A 35 2.14 -2.92 21.93
C LYS A 35 2.83 -3.14 20.58
N GLU A 36 2.21 -3.89 19.69
CA GLU A 36 2.73 -4.14 18.34
C GLU A 36 2.65 -2.87 17.48
N LEU A 37 1.55 -2.09 17.61
CA LEU A 37 1.41 -0.81 16.94
C LEU A 37 2.52 0.17 17.34
N GLU A 38 2.87 0.26 18.62
CA GLU A 38 3.97 1.07 19.10
C GLU A 38 5.35 0.56 18.60
N ALA A 39 5.51 -0.76 18.46
CA ALA A 39 6.71 -1.32 17.86
C ALA A 39 6.82 -0.95 16.37
N ALA A 40 5.70 -0.99 15.62
CA ALA A 40 5.64 -0.54 14.24
C ALA A 40 5.95 0.96 14.12
N ALA A 41 5.43 1.80 15.04
CA ALA A 41 5.73 3.24 15.09
C ALA A 41 7.23 3.51 15.22
N ARG A 42 7.92 2.78 16.10
CA ARG A 42 9.37 2.90 16.25
C ARG A 42 10.13 2.46 15.01
N ALA A 43 9.73 1.36 14.39
CA ALA A 43 10.36 0.87 13.17
C ALA A 43 10.18 1.85 12.01
N LEU A 44 8.97 2.38 11.82
CA LEU A 44 8.67 3.39 10.80
C LEU A 44 9.45 4.68 11.01
N SER A 45 9.56 5.15 12.28
CA SER A 45 10.31 6.36 12.63
C SER A 45 11.83 6.23 12.42
N ALA A 46 12.36 5.01 12.43
CA ALA A 46 13.77 4.75 12.16
C ALA A 46 14.12 4.73 10.67
N GLY A 47 13.11 4.58 9.80
CA GLY A 47 13.27 4.56 8.36
C GLY A 47 13.33 5.96 7.76
N SER A 48 13.77 6.04 6.50
CA SER A 48 13.92 7.29 5.73
C SER A 48 13.43 7.18 4.29
N SER A 49 13.12 5.97 3.81
CA SER A 49 12.57 5.77 2.47
C SER A 49 11.12 6.23 2.39
N PRO A 50 10.58 6.57 1.19
CA PRO A 50 9.16 6.88 1.00
C PRO A 50 8.25 5.77 1.53
N ILE A 51 7.02 6.12 1.88
CA ILE A 51 6.06 5.22 2.50
C ILE A 51 4.94 4.92 1.52
N ALA A 52 4.72 3.65 1.21
CA ALA A 52 3.55 3.19 0.48
C ALA A 52 2.44 2.79 1.46
N LEU A 53 1.20 3.20 1.16
CA LEU A 53 0.03 2.86 1.95
C LEU A 53 -1.09 2.36 1.04
N ASP A 54 -1.93 1.50 1.60
CA ASP A 54 -3.17 1.05 1.00
C ASP A 54 -4.20 0.75 2.08
N VAL A 55 -5.49 0.65 1.71
CA VAL A 55 -6.60 0.46 2.65
C VAL A 55 -7.61 -0.53 2.11
N GLU A 56 -7.89 -1.56 2.88
CA GLU A 56 -8.95 -2.50 2.56
C GLU A 56 -10.27 -2.14 3.25
N ARG A 57 -11.36 -2.25 2.51
CA ARG A 57 -12.72 -1.91 2.90
C ARG A 57 -13.68 -3.07 2.66
N ALA A 58 -14.80 -3.09 3.35
CA ALA A 58 -15.86 -4.07 3.13
C ALA A 58 -16.97 -3.51 2.20
N GLN A 59 -16.59 -2.90 1.08
CA GLN A 59 -17.54 -2.29 0.14
C GLN A 59 -18.51 -3.33 -0.43
N GLY A 60 -19.82 -2.99 -0.40
CA GLY A 60 -20.88 -3.90 -0.82
C GLY A 60 -21.35 -4.89 0.25
N PHE A 61 -20.59 -5.05 1.35
CA PHE A 61 -20.94 -5.94 2.48
C PHE A 61 -21.38 -5.17 3.72
N ARG A 62 -20.90 -3.94 3.88
CA ARG A 62 -21.24 -3.05 5.01
C ARG A 62 -21.66 -1.68 4.53
N TYR A 63 -22.49 -1.02 5.31
CA TYR A 63 -22.80 0.40 5.11
C TYR A 63 -21.59 1.24 5.54
N GLY A 64 -21.22 2.22 4.71
CA GLY A 64 -20.07 3.08 4.95
C GLY A 64 -18.83 2.66 4.18
N SER A 65 -17.74 3.37 4.44
CA SER A 65 -16.43 3.17 3.82
C SER A 65 -15.32 3.01 4.87
N ASP A 66 -15.65 2.44 6.02
CA ASP A 66 -14.69 2.27 7.11
C ASP A 66 -13.50 1.41 6.67
N PRO A 67 -12.27 1.77 7.07
CA PRO A 67 -11.10 0.95 6.85
C PRO A 67 -11.15 -0.27 7.77
N TYR A 68 -10.84 -1.44 7.25
CA TYR A 68 -10.75 -2.69 8.00
C TYR A 68 -9.32 -3.22 8.10
N LEU A 69 -8.48 -2.87 7.15
CA LEU A 69 -7.04 -3.14 7.20
C LEU A 69 -6.32 -1.95 6.58
N VAL A 70 -5.24 -1.48 7.22
CA VAL A 70 -4.30 -0.50 6.66
C VAL A 70 -2.98 -1.21 6.42
N GLN A 71 -2.49 -1.12 5.19
CA GLN A 71 -1.16 -1.58 4.81
C GLN A 71 -0.21 -0.39 4.81
N ILE A 72 0.94 -0.56 5.43
CA ILE A 72 2.05 0.42 5.39
C ILE A 72 3.32 -0.32 5.03
N ARG A 73 4.00 0.14 4.00
CA ARG A 73 5.33 -0.35 3.63
C ARG A 73 6.33 0.80 3.59
N ARG A 74 7.43 0.60 4.29
CA ARG A 74 8.65 1.40 4.19
C ARG A 74 9.80 0.45 3.90
N GLU A 75 10.59 0.69 2.85
CA GLU A 75 11.57 -0.30 2.37
C GLU A 75 12.59 -0.67 3.45
N ASP A 76 13.05 0.31 4.19
CA ASP A 76 14.03 0.18 5.28
C ASP A 76 13.41 -0.13 6.64
N ALA A 77 12.08 -0.27 6.74
CA ALA A 77 11.37 -0.63 7.98
C ALA A 77 10.54 -1.93 7.86
N GLY A 78 10.11 -2.29 6.64
CA GLY A 78 9.31 -3.47 6.36
C GLY A 78 7.86 -3.18 5.97
N THR A 79 7.03 -4.24 5.98
CA THR A 79 5.59 -4.19 5.69
C THR A 79 4.79 -4.44 6.96
N PHE A 80 3.77 -3.63 7.20
CA PHE A 80 2.89 -3.67 8.37
C PHE A 80 1.45 -3.82 7.90
N LEU A 81 0.74 -4.82 8.41
CA LEU A 81 -0.69 -5.04 8.21
C LEU A 81 -1.40 -4.73 9.53
N ILE A 82 -2.23 -3.69 9.56
CA ILE A 82 -2.81 -3.17 10.80
C ILE A 82 -4.32 -3.35 10.78
N ASP A 83 -4.84 -4.10 11.73
CA ASP A 83 -6.29 -4.31 11.92
C ASP A 83 -6.92 -3.07 12.55
N THR A 84 -7.59 -2.26 11.74
CA THR A 84 -8.27 -1.05 12.21
C THR A 84 -9.57 -1.31 12.96
N HIS A 85 -10.09 -2.54 12.90
CA HIS A 85 -11.21 -2.93 13.77
C HIS A 85 -10.76 -3.12 15.22
N ALA A 86 -9.58 -3.69 15.44
CA ALA A 86 -8.97 -3.82 16.77
C ALA A 86 -8.32 -2.50 17.24
N LEU A 87 -7.77 -1.73 16.32
CA LEU A 87 -7.01 -0.50 16.56
C LEU A 87 -7.58 0.66 15.73
N PRO A 88 -8.67 1.29 16.16
CA PRO A 88 -9.35 2.33 15.37
C PRO A 88 -8.60 3.68 15.32
N ASP A 89 -7.58 3.87 16.16
CA ASP A 89 -6.74 5.06 16.18
C ASP A 89 -5.28 4.66 15.95
N LEU A 90 -4.74 5.10 14.82
CA LEU A 90 -3.36 4.85 14.41
C LEU A 90 -2.46 6.10 14.59
N SER A 91 -2.92 7.11 15.29
CA SER A 91 -2.20 8.40 15.44
C SER A 91 -0.81 8.25 16.05
N VAL A 92 -0.56 7.19 16.82
CA VAL A 92 0.78 6.85 17.34
C VAL A 92 1.81 6.59 16.23
N LEU A 93 1.37 6.21 15.03
CA LEU A 93 2.24 6.02 13.87
C LEU A 93 2.62 7.34 13.21
N GLN A 94 1.83 8.42 13.41
CA GLN A 94 1.96 9.68 12.67
C GLN A 94 3.41 10.22 12.62
N PRO A 95 4.19 10.25 13.72
CA PRO A 95 5.57 10.72 13.65
C PRO A 95 6.48 9.88 12.75
N GLY A 96 6.17 8.60 12.61
CA GLY A 96 6.93 7.66 11.75
C GLY A 96 6.48 7.63 10.30
N VAL A 97 5.34 8.28 9.99
CA VAL A 97 4.79 8.34 8.62
C VAL A 97 4.64 9.78 8.13
N GLU A 98 5.18 10.77 8.82
CA GLU A 98 5.19 12.18 8.40
C GLU A 98 6.23 12.40 7.29
N ASP A 99 5.93 11.87 6.10
CA ASP A 99 6.81 11.84 4.94
C ASP A 99 5.98 11.91 3.65
N VAL A 100 6.62 11.72 2.51
CA VAL A 100 5.96 11.53 1.22
C VAL A 100 5.26 10.18 1.21
N TRP A 101 3.94 10.19 1.01
CA TRP A 101 3.17 8.96 0.82
C TRP A 101 3.06 8.60 -0.66
N LEU A 102 3.30 7.33 -0.95
CA LEU A 102 3.04 6.72 -2.25
C LEU A 102 1.69 6.03 -2.17
N LEU A 103 0.73 6.49 -2.97
CA LEU A 103 -0.62 5.93 -3.07
C LEU A 103 -0.95 5.66 -4.54
N HIS A 104 -1.93 4.82 -4.78
CA HIS A 104 -2.49 4.62 -6.11
C HIS A 104 -3.98 4.97 -6.07
N ASP A 105 -4.41 6.02 -6.81
CA ASP A 105 -5.75 6.63 -6.70
C ASP A 105 -6.02 7.10 -5.26
N CYS A 106 -5.20 8.03 -4.79
CA CYS A 106 -5.17 8.49 -3.40
C CYS A 106 -6.51 9.02 -2.88
N LEU A 107 -7.43 9.43 -3.76
CA LEU A 107 -8.74 9.93 -3.36
C LEU A 107 -9.62 8.84 -2.73
N GLN A 108 -9.36 7.57 -3.02
CA GLN A 108 -10.07 6.45 -2.40
C GLN A 108 -9.65 6.21 -0.95
N ASP A 109 -8.35 6.34 -0.63
CA ASP A 109 -7.79 5.93 0.66
C ASP A 109 -7.59 7.07 1.66
N LEU A 110 -7.32 8.29 1.18
CA LEU A 110 -7.09 9.45 2.04
C LEU A 110 -8.18 9.72 3.08
N PRO A 111 -9.49 9.59 2.77
CA PRO A 111 -10.54 9.76 3.77
C PRO A 111 -10.42 8.75 4.91
N ASN A 112 -10.12 7.48 4.59
CA ASN A 112 -9.98 6.40 5.55
C ASN A 112 -8.71 6.55 6.40
N LEU A 113 -7.58 6.92 5.80
CA LEU A 113 -6.33 7.18 6.52
C LEU A 113 -6.49 8.36 7.50
N ARG A 114 -7.22 9.40 7.08
CA ARG A 114 -7.56 10.52 7.99
C ARG A 114 -8.49 10.12 9.13
N GLN A 115 -9.43 9.21 8.88
CA GLN A 115 -10.35 8.68 9.89
C GLN A 115 -9.59 7.98 11.00
N VAL A 116 -8.53 7.21 10.68
CA VAL A 116 -7.69 6.53 11.67
C VAL A 116 -6.53 7.39 12.21
N GLY A 117 -6.54 8.70 11.95
CA GLY A 117 -5.59 9.66 12.55
C GLY A 117 -4.29 9.87 11.76
N LEU A 118 -4.19 9.38 10.52
CA LEU A 118 -2.99 9.51 9.70
C LEU A 118 -3.13 10.62 8.65
N ARG A 119 -2.06 11.40 8.42
CA ARG A 119 -2.00 12.49 7.44
C ARG A 119 -0.64 12.55 6.76
N PRO A 120 -0.58 12.70 5.42
CA PRO A 120 0.68 12.87 4.71
C PRO A 120 1.21 14.30 4.87
N SER A 121 2.54 14.46 4.81
CA SER A 121 3.17 15.77 4.57
C SER A 121 3.17 16.12 3.08
N ALA A 122 3.32 15.10 2.22
CA ALA A 122 3.23 15.21 0.78
C ALA A 122 2.68 13.90 0.18
N LEU A 123 2.21 13.97 -1.08
CA LEU A 123 1.64 12.83 -1.78
C LEU A 123 2.33 12.64 -3.13
N PHE A 124 2.58 11.38 -3.48
CA PHE A 124 2.87 10.96 -4.83
C PHE A 124 1.84 9.89 -5.25
N ASP A 125 0.95 10.26 -6.16
CA ASP A 125 -0.07 9.37 -6.68
C ASP A 125 0.42 8.68 -7.96
N THR A 126 0.57 7.37 -7.90
CA THR A 126 1.09 6.57 -9.02
C THR A 126 0.10 6.45 -10.17
N GLU A 127 -1.23 6.57 -9.93
CA GLU A 127 -2.21 6.63 -11.00
C GLU A 127 -2.10 7.97 -11.77
N ILE A 128 -2.03 9.09 -11.05
CA ILE A 128 -1.85 10.41 -11.68
C ILE A 128 -0.53 10.44 -12.45
N ALA A 129 0.54 9.91 -11.88
CA ALA A 129 1.83 9.82 -12.55
C ALA A 129 1.75 9.00 -13.85
N ALA A 130 1.08 7.84 -13.82
CA ALA A 130 0.86 7.00 -15.00
C ALA A 130 0.10 7.74 -16.11
N ARG A 131 -0.94 8.49 -15.74
CA ARG A 131 -1.72 9.32 -16.69
C ARG A 131 -0.85 10.44 -17.29
N LEU A 132 -0.03 11.10 -16.48
CA LEU A 132 0.83 12.22 -16.93
C LEU A 132 1.92 11.76 -17.92
N ILE A 133 2.44 10.54 -17.75
CA ILE A 133 3.43 9.98 -18.70
C ILE A 133 2.78 9.28 -19.90
N GLY A 134 1.45 9.28 -19.99
CA GLY A 134 0.69 8.80 -21.15
C GLY A 134 0.52 7.28 -21.21
N LEU A 135 0.52 6.58 -20.09
CA LEU A 135 0.17 5.15 -20.10
C LEU A 135 -1.30 4.97 -20.51
N GLU A 136 -1.56 3.96 -21.35
CA GLU A 136 -2.91 3.65 -21.82
C GLU A 136 -3.79 3.02 -20.73
N ARG A 137 -3.17 2.22 -19.83
CA ARG A 137 -3.81 1.55 -18.71
C ARG A 137 -3.15 2.02 -17.41
N PHE A 138 -3.91 2.58 -16.50
CA PHE A 138 -3.40 3.28 -15.32
C PHE A 138 -3.84 2.66 -13.97
N GLY A 139 -4.62 1.57 -13.94
CA GLY A 139 -4.86 0.83 -12.71
C GLY A 139 -3.59 0.13 -12.20
N LEU A 140 -3.43 -0.03 -10.88
CA LEU A 140 -2.20 -0.47 -10.20
C LEU A 140 -1.52 -1.67 -10.88
N ALA A 141 -2.26 -2.75 -11.11
CA ALA A 141 -1.69 -3.94 -11.74
C ALA A 141 -1.20 -3.67 -13.19
N ALA A 142 -1.91 -2.83 -13.94
CA ALA A 142 -1.50 -2.46 -15.28
C ALA A 142 -0.27 -1.55 -15.28
N VAL A 143 -0.14 -0.66 -14.31
CA VAL A 143 1.05 0.18 -14.12
C VAL A 143 2.24 -0.68 -13.72
N ALA A 144 2.07 -1.62 -12.78
CA ALA A 144 3.13 -2.55 -12.39
C ALA A 144 3.61 -3.40 -13.58
N GLU A 145 2.69 -3.89 -14.41
CA GLU A 145 2.99 -4.64 -15.63
C GLU A 145 3.76 -3.78 -16.64
N GLN A 146 3.25 -2.59 -16.97
CA GLN A 146 3.82 -1.73 -18.01
C GLN A 146 5.17 -1.10 -17.61
N VAL A 147 5.38 -0.81 -16.33
CA VAL A 147 6.56 -0.09 -15.84
C VAL A 147 7.61 -1.05 -15.30
N LEU A 148 7.19 -2.11 -14.62
CA LEU A 148 8.09 -3.00 -13.88
C LEU A 148 8.17 -4.41 -14.50
N GLY A 149 7.29 -4.77 -15.45
CA GLY A 149 7.16 -6.13 -15.96
C GLY A 149 6.65 -7.12 -14.90
N LEU A 150 5.87 -6.63 -13.92
CA LEU A 150 5.34 -7.42 -12.82
C LEU A 150 3.83 -7.63 -12.96
N GLY A 151 3.39 -8.89 -13.02
CA GLY A 151 1.99 -9.26 -12.96
C GLY A 151 1.52 -9.41 -11.52
N LEU A 152 0.48 -8.67 -11.10
CA LEU A 152 -0.12 -8.80 -9.77
C LEU A 152 -1.37 -9.69 -9.82
N VAL A 153 -1.48 -10.60 -8.85
CA VAL A 153 -2.69 -11.42 -8.67
C VAL A 153 -3.82 -10.54 -8.09
N LYS A 154 -5.02 -10.59 -8.73
CA LYS A 154 -6.17 -9.73 -8.38
C LYS A 154 -7.28 -10.53 -7.69
N ASP A 155 -7.00 -11.21 -6.58
CA ASP A 155 -7.95 -12.19 -6.05
C ASP A 155 -8.95 -11.64 -5.01
N HIS A 156 -8.60 -10.62 -4.21
CA HIS A 156 -9.35 -10.26 -2.99
C HIS A 156 -9.82 -8.80 -2.91
N GLN A 157 -9.77 -8.04 -3.99
CA GLN A 157 -10.18 -6.62 -4.03
C GLN A 157 -11.63 -6.38 -3.57
N ALA A 158 -12.53 -7.33 -3.83
CA ALA A 158 -13.96 -7.23 -3.50
C ALA A 158 -14.35 -8.17 -2.34
N SER A 159 -13.43 -8.52 -1.46
CA SER A 159 -13.71 -9.38 -0.30
C SER A 159 -14.34 -8.59 0.85
N ASP A 160 -15.07 -9.29 1.73
CA ASP A 160 -15.63 -8.70 2.96
C ASP A 160 -14.54 -8.56 4.04
N TRP A 161 -13.73 -7.52 3.97
CA TRP A 161 -12.64 -7.27 4.91
C TRP A 161 -13.09 -7.04 6.36
N SER A 162 -14.40 -7.03 6.63
CA SER A 162 -14.93 -6.96 8.01
C SER A 162 -14.90 -8.31 8.75
N VAL A 163 -14.61 -9.41 8.06
CA VAL A 163 -14.53 -10.76 8.64
C VAL A 163 -13.33 -10.88 9.58
N ARG A 164 -13.52 -11.59 10.70
CA ARG A 164 -12.42 -11.89 11.64
C ARG A 164 -12.46 -13.36 12.09
N PRO A 165 -11.31 -14.03 12.23
CA PRO A 165 -9.97 -13.55 11.83
C PRO A 165 -9.84 -13.42 10.31
N LEU A 166 -8.95 -12.53 9.86
CA LEU A 166 -8.68 -12.37 8.43
C LEU A 166 -8.02 -13.63 7.85
N PRO A 167 -8.51 -14.15 6.71
CA PRO A 167 -7.92 -15.32 6.05
C PRO A 167 -6.45 -15.07 5.64
N LYS A 168 -5.61 -16.08 5.71
CA LYS A 168 -4.17 -15.97 5.39
C LYS A 168 -3.92 -15.54 3.94
N GLU A 169 -4.73 -16.02 3.02
CA GLU A 169 -4.66 -15.65 1.61
C GLU A 169 -4.97 -14.17 1.38
N TRP A 170 -5.88 -13.57 2.17
CA TRP A 170 -6.18 -12.14 2.08
C TRP A 170 -5.01 -11.30 2.63
N LEU A 171 -4.39 -11.73 3.73
CA LEU A 171 -3.22 -11.07 4.28
C LEU A 171 -2.03 -11.14 3.31
N ARG A 172 -1.89 -12.26 2.60
CA ARG A 172 -0.88 -12.41 1.55
C ARG A 172 -1.13 -11.43 0.40
N TYR A 173 -2.38 -11.33 -0.05
CA TYR A 173 -2.79 -10.37 -1.07
C TYR A 173 -2.51 -8.92 -0.65
N ALA A 174 -2.94 -8.53 0.56
CA ALA A 174 -2.74 -7.18 1.10
C ALA A 174 -1.26 -6.80 1.32
N ALA A 175 -0.37 -7.79 1.39
CA ALA A 175 1.06 -7.56 1.58
C ALA A 175 1.86 -7.53 0.26
N LEU A 176 1.18 -7.76 -0.90
CA LEU A 176 1.81 -7.68 -2.23
C LEU A 176 2.05 -6.22 -2.62
#